data_9efa7bc82da226a33a8068bdfb56c6b6
#
_entry.id   9efa7bc82da226a33a8068bdfb56c6b6
#
_cell.length_a   1.000
_cell.length_b   1.000
_cell.length_c   1.000
_cell.angle_alpha   90.00
_cell.angle_beta   90.00
_cell.angle_gamma   90.00
#
_symmetry.space_group_name_H-M   'P 1'
#
loop_
_entity.id
_entity.type
_entity.pdbx_description
1 polymer ?
#
loop_
_entity_poly.entity_id
_entity_poly.type
_entity_poly.pdbx_seq_one_letter_code
_entity_poly.pdbx_strand_id
1 'polypeptide(L)'
;LPENVFAYDLRVNLQTGNWNILAEYAQKQQDPNEWNDYIYRKGYVAMLSTSYSKSGMSMLVQAKRSDNMGYRSMRRLPLSAQNTSYINHLPAFTMDHTYALAAHYPYATNPDGEWAYQAELTYNFKRRTLLGGKYGTKVKVNFSHVHSIEQNPHTLDNGMVQGSNGYGSAFWKWGDSKYYQDLNVQVEKKLLKDFKLNLMYMNQYYNKTAVEGH
;
A
#
# COMPACT_ATOMS: atom_id res chain seq x y z
N LEU A 1 -5.29 14.09 -26.52
CA LEU A 1 -5.19 14.04 -25.07
C LEU A 1 -6.27 14.92 -24.48
N PRO A 2 -6.92 14.54 -23.37
CA PRO A 2 -7.92 15.38 -22.73
C PRO A 2 -7.25 16.66 -22.17
N GLU A 3 -7.92 17.79 -22.32
CA GLU A 3 -7.41 19.07 -21.82
C GLU A 3 -7.56 19.14 -20.29
N ASN A 4 -8.69 18.67 -19.78
CA ASN A 4 -8.99 18.62 -18.36
C ASN A 4 -9.31 17.19 -17.94
N VAL A 5 -8.84 16.80 -16.75
CA VAL A 5 -9.14 15.50 -16.12
C VAL A 5 -9.75 15.73 -14.76
N PHE A 6 -10.97 15.24 -14.60
CA PHE A 6 -11.70 15.31 -13.35
C PHE A 6 -11.44 14.07 -12.50
N ALA A 7 -11.30 14.25 -11.20
CA ALA A 7 -11.21 13.19 -10.20
C ALA A 7 -12.15 13.49 -9.03
N TYR A 8 -12.62 12.45 -8.36
CA TYR A 8 -13.42 12.56 -7.15
C TYR A 8 -13.06 11.47 -6.15
N ASP A 9 -13.38 11.74 -4.91
CA ASP A 9 -13.17 10.84 -3.77
C ASP A 9 -14.45 10.74 -2.96
N LEU A 10 -14.77 9.54 -2.47
CA LEU A 10 -15.83 9.25 -1.54
C LEU A 10 -15.26 8.46 -0.36
N ARG A 11 -15.46 8.97 0.86
CA ARG A 11 -14.99 8.35 2.09
C ARG A 11 -16.14 8.09 3.05
N VAL A 12 -16.17 6.90 3.63
CA VAL A 12 -17.11 6.49 4.68
C VAL A 12 -16.31 6.03 5.90
N ASN A 13 -16.61 6.61 7.06
CA ASN A 13 -16.00 6.22 8.33
C ASN A 13 -17.09 5.82 9.31
N LEU A 14 -17.03 4.58 9.81
CA LEU A 14 -17.92 4.03 10.82
C LEU A 14 -17.13 3.73 12.10
N GLN A 15 -17.52 4.38 13.19
CA GLN A 15 -16.98 4.12 14.52
C GLN A 15 -18.05 3.50 15.40
N THR A 16 -17.80 2.31 15.92
CA THR A 16 -18.74 1.60 16.77
C THR A 16 -18.00 0.79 17.85
N GLY A 17 -18.21 1.13 19.12
CA GLY A 17 -17.51 0.51 20.23
C GLY A 17 -15.98 0.66 20.09
N ASN A 18 -15.30 -0.47 19.99
CA ASN A 18 -13.84 -0.52 19.84
C ASN A 18 -13.39 -0.61 18.37
N TRP A 19 -14.32 -0.57 17.43
CA TRP A 19 -14.06 -0.69 16.01
C TRP A 19 -14.08 0.65 15.29
N ASN A 20 -13.15 0.81 14.36
CA ASN A 20 -13.17 1.89 13.38
C ASN A 20 -12.99 1.27 11.99
N ILE A 21 -13.95 1.52 11.11
CA ILE A 21 -13.98 0.99 9.74
C ILE A 21 -14.00 2.16 8.79
N LEU A 22 -12.99 2.25 7.93
CA LEU A 22 -12.86 3.27 6.90
C LEU A 22 -12.90 2.59 5.53
N ALA A 23 -13.82 3.02 4.69
CA ALA A 23 -13.85 2.68 3.27
C ALA A 23 -13.69 3.96 2.44
N GLU A 24 -12.83 3.91 1.44
CA GLU A 24 -12.54 5.04 0.56
C GLU A 24 -12.47 4.56 -0.89
N TYR A 25 -13.05 5.33 -1.78
CA TYR A 25 -13.03 5.09 -3.22
C TYR A 25 -12.77 6.39 -3.94
N ALA A 26 -11.69 6.44 -4.70
CA ALA A 26 -11.37 7.55 -5.58
C ALA A 26 -11.34 7.10 -7.04
N GLN A 27 -11.80 7.94 -7.93
CA GLN A 27 -11.77 7.69 -9.36
C GLN A 27 -11.37 8.94 -10.12
N LYS A 28 -10.55 8.77 -11.14
CA LYS A 28 -10.25 9.79 -12.13
C LYS A 28 -10.82 9.41 -13.50
N GLN A 29 -11.08 10.39 -14.33
CA GLN A 29 -11.33 10.17 -15.75
C GLN A 29 -10.05 9.71 -16.45
N GLN A 30 -10.17 9.33 -17.71
CA GLN A 30 -9.02 8.94 -18.53
C GLN A 30 -7.95 10.04 -18.52
N ASP A 31 -6.72 9.64 -18.27
CA ASP A 31 -5.54 10.51 -18.21
C ASP A 31 -4.38 9.86 -19.01
N PRO A 32 -4.58 9.66 -20.34
CA PRO A 32 -3.56 8.99 -21.15
C PRO A 32 -2.28 9.82 -21.24
N ASN A 33 -1.16 9.18 -21.02
CA ASN A 33 0.17 9.75 -21.12
C ASN A 33 1.18 8.65 -21.50
N GLU A 34 2.40 9.02 -21.81
CA GLU A 34 3.44 8.06 -22.21
C GLU A 34 3.77 7.04 -21.12
N TRP A 35 3.66 7.43 -19.84
CA TRP A 35 3.95 6.54 -18.72
C TRP A 35 2.96 5.37 -18.59
N ASN A 36 1.68 5.62 -18.88
CA ASN A 36 0.65 4.58 -18.86
C ASN A 36 0.34 4.04 -20.26
N ASP A 37 1.28 4.16 -21.20
CA ASP A 37 1.13 3.71 -22.59
C ASP A 37 -0.15 4.22 -23.25
N TYR A 38 -0.52 5.46 -22.93
CA TYR A 38 -1.73 6.11 -23.42
C TYR A 38 -3.02 5.31 -23.19
N ILE A 39 -3.19 4.77 -21.99
CA ILE A 39 -4.43 4.09 -21.58
C ILE A 39 -5.59 5.08 -21.52
N TYR A 40 -6.54 4.95 -22.45
CA TYR A 40 -7.78 5.74 -22.51
C TYR A 40 -8.88 5.11 -21.67
N ARG A 41 -8.62 4.87 -20.39
CA ARG A 41 -9.57 4.32 -19.41
C ARG A 41 -9.56 5.15 -18.15
N LYS A 42 -10.65 5.05 -17.40
CA LYS A 42 -10.72 5.60 -16.05
C LYS A 42 -9.73 4.89 -15.13
N GLY A 43 -9.15 5.64 -14.21
CA GLY A 43 -8.36 5.06 -13.12
C GLY A 43 -9.13 5.11 -11.82
N TYR A 44 -8.86 4.18 -10.90
CA TYR A 44 -9.48 4.19 -9.58
C TYR A 44 -8.58 3.59 -8.52
N VAL A 45 -8.88 3.94 -7.28
CA VAL A 45 -8.36 3.28 -6.09
C VAL A 45 -9.51 3.00 -5.13
N ALA A 46 -9.53 1.79 -4.60
CA ALA A 46 -10.45 1.36 -3.55
C ALA A 46 -9.64 0.93 -2.33
N MET A 47 -10.03 1.38 -1.15
CA MET A 47 -9.37 1.09 0.11
C MET A 47 -10.39 0.70 1.18
N LEU A 48 -10.06 -0.32 1.96
CA LEU A 48 -10.77 -0.69 3.18
C LEU A 48 -9.75 -0.81 4.31
N SER A 49 -10.00 -0.12 5.40
CA SER A 49 -9.19 -0.19 6.62
C SER A 49 -10.09 -0.47 7.82
N THR A 50 -9.76 -1.48 8.60
CA THR A 50 -10.51 -1.85 9.80
C THR A 50 -9.55 -1.92 10.97
N SER A 51 -9.82 -1.15 12.01
CA SER A 51 -9.05 -1.21 13.24
C SER A 51 -9.93 -1.54 14.44
N TYR A 52 -9.34 -2.29 15.37
CA TYR A 52 -9.93 -2.62 16.67
C TYR A 52 -8.95 -2.19 17.77
N SER A 53 -9.45 -1.51 18.77
CA SER A 53 -8.61 -1.06 19.90
C SER A 53 -9.32 -1.23 21.23
N LYS A 54 -8.64 -1.89 22.16
CA LYS A 54 -9.03 -1.97 23.57
C LYS A 54 -7.80 -1.88 24.46
N SER A 55 -8.01 -1.69 25.75
CA SER A 55 -6.89 -1.65 26.72
C SER A 55 -5.97 -2.88 26.56
N GLY A 56 -4.72 -2.62 26.23
CA GLY A 56 -3.67 -3.64 26.07
C GLY A 56 -3.63 -4.36 24.72
N MET A 57 -4.53 -4.05 23.78
CA MET A 57 -4.53 -4.68 22.44
C MET A 57 -5.01 -3.71 21.37
N SER A 58 -4.33 -3.69 20.24
CA SER A 58 -4.81 -3.06 19.02
C SER A 58 -4.55 -3.95 17.79
N MET A 59 -5.44 -3.89 16.84
CA MET A 59 -5.35 -4.61 15.56
C MET A 59 -5.72 -3.66 14.44
N LEU A 60 -5.01 -3.76 13.33
CA LEU A 60 -5.29 -3.09 12.07
C LEU A 60 -5.26 -4.11 10.94
N VAL A 61 -6.27 -4.12 10.09
CA VAL A 61 -6.29 -4.88 8.84
C VAL A 61 -6.76 -3.95 7.75
N GLN A 62 -6.01 -3.89 6.67
CA GLN A 62 -6.35 -3.02 5.56
C GLN A 62 -5.99 -3.63 4.21
N ALA A 63 -6.75 -3.27 3.20
CA ALA A 63 -6.55 -3.66 1.81
C ALA A 63 -6.77 -2.47 0.90
N LYS A 64 -5.98 -2.37 -0.17
CA LYS A 64 -6.08 -1.35 -1.20
C LYS A 64 -5.88 -1.97 -2.57
N ARG A 65 -6.69 -1.54 -3.53
CA ARG A 65 -6.48 -1.82 -4.94
C ARG A 65 -6.39 -0.51 -5.72
N SER A 66 -5.32 -0.34 -6.45
CA SER A 66 -5.15 0.75 -7.43
C SER A 66 -5.11 0.19 -8.84
N ASP A 67 -5.61 0.96 -9.79
CA ASP A 67 -5.65 0.62 -11.20
C ASP A 67 -5.65 1.90 -12.03
N ASN A 68 -4.62 2.10 -12.84
CA ASN A 68 -4.46 3.27 -13.72
C ASN A 68 -4.74 4.62 -13.01
N MET A 69 -4.32 4.75 -11.74
CA MET A 69 -4.62 5.91 -10.90
C MET A 69 -3.50 6.95 -10.88
N GLY A 70 -2.39 6.73 -11.59
CA GLY A 70 -1.34 7.74 -11.75
C GLY A 70 -1.91 9.04 -12.32
N TYR A 71 -1.75 10.18 -11.61
CA TYR A 71 -2.31 11.48 -11.98
C TYR A 71 -1.19 12.49 -12.19
N ARG A 72 -1.18 13.13 -13.37
CA ARG A 72 -0.08 14.02 -13.77
C ARG A 72 -0.60 15.39 -14.21
N SER A 73 0.12 16.43 -13.80
CA SER A 73 -0.20 17.80 -14.20
C SER A 73 0.18 18.10 -15.67
N MET A 74 1.20 17.42 -16.18
CA MET A 74 1.70 17.63 -17.56
C MET A 74 1.81 16.28 -18.30
N ARG A 75 0.88 16.01 -19.20
CA ARG A 75 0.76 14.74 -19.94
C ARG A 75 1.64 14.64 -21.19
N ARG A 76 2.16 15.77 -21.65
CA ARG A 76 3.00 15.86 -22.87
C ARG A 76 4.49 15.84 -22.59
N LEU A 77 4.89 15.69 -21.34
CA LEU A 77 6.31 15.55 -21.03
C LEU A 77 6.83 14.20 -21.51
N PRO A 78 8.07 14.15 -22.00
CA PRO A 78 8.70 12.89 -22.32
C PRO A 78 8.85 12.02 -21.06
N LEU A 79 8.92 10.70 -21.24
CA LEU A 79 8.97 9.71 -20.16
C LEU A 79 10.03 10.05 -19.10
N SER A 80 11.20 10.52 -19.52
CA SER A 80 12.30 10.92 -18.64
C SER A 80 11.96 12.06 -17.67
N ALA A 81 10.99 12.92 -18.01
CA ALA A 81 10.59 14.08 -17.21
C ALA A 81 9.21 13.91 -16.54
N GLN A 82 8.47 12.86 -16.82
CA GLN A 82 7.10 12.69 -16.31
C GLN A 82 7.03 12.50 -14.79
N ASN A 83 8.08 12.00 -14.16
CA ASN A 83 8.13 11.87 -12.70
C ASN A 83 7.99 13.22 -11.99
N THR A 84 8.42 14.30 -12.61
CA THR A 84 8.31 15.66 -12.03
C THR A 84 6.88 16.22 -12.07
N SER A 85 6.00 15.64 -12.88
CA SER A 85 4.61 16.08 -13.04
C SER A 85 3.58 15.27 -12.23
N TYR A 86 4.03 14.30 -11.46
CA TYR A 86 3.19 13.46 -10.65
C TYR A 86 2.57 14.25 -9.49
N ILE A 87 1.25 14.22 -9.34
CA ILE A 87 0.53 15.09 -8.39
C ILE A 87 -0.30 14.36 -7.34
N ASN A 88 -0.54 13.06 -7.50
CA ASN A 88 -1.21 12.28 -6.46
C ASN A 88 -0.23 11.37 -5.72
N HIS A 89 -0.56 11.12 -4.47
CA HIS A 89 0.18 10.21 -3.60
C HIS A 89 -0.79 9.25 -2.93
N LEU A 90 -0.62 7.97 -3.18
CA LEU A 90 -1.40 6.93 -2.52
C LEU A 90 -0.63 6.37 -1.34
N PRO A 91 -1.29 6.05 -0.21
CA PRO A 91 -0.60 5.49 0.95
C PRO A 91 -0.02 4.11 0.63
N ALA A 92 1.23 3.89 0.99
CA ALA A 92 1.82 2.56 1.00
C ALA A 92 1.33 1.78 2.23
N PHE A 93 0.96 0.51 2.05
CA PHE A 93 0.54 -0.37 3.14
C PHE A 93 1.74 -1.17 3.64
N THR A 94 2.72 -0.46 4.13
CA THR A 94 3.96 -0.99 4.68
C THR A 94 4.23 -0.35 6.02
N MET A 95 4.99 -1.03 6.86
CA MET A 95 5.40 -0.50 8.14
C MET A 95 6.69 0.30 8.00
N ASP A 96 6.72 1.49 8.59
CA ASP A 96 7.96 2.26 8.72
C ASP A 96 8.89 1.58 9.73
N HIS A 97 10.15 1.42 9.31
CA HIS A 97 11.18 0.84 10.16
C HIS A 97 11.73 1.89 11.13
N THR A 98 11.62 1.60 12.42
CA THR A 98 11.96 2.55 13.50
C THR A 98 13.47 2.62 13.75
N TYR A 99 14.24 1.59 13.35
CA TYR A 99 15.67 1.47 13.65
C TYR A 99 16.50 1.73 12.39
N ALA A 100 17.24 2.84 12.37
CA ALA A 100 17.98 3.30 11.20
C ALA A 100 19.02 2.30 10.68
N LEU A 101 19.71 1.56 11.56
CA LEU A 101 20.73 0.59 11.15
C LEU A 101 20.16 -0.71 10.56
N ALA A 102 18.89 -1.01 10.82
CA ALA A 102 18.19 -2.18 10.32
C ALA A 102 17.06 -1.82 9.32
N ALA A 103 16.98 -0.55 8.92
CA ALA A 103 16.02 -0.10 7.94
C ALA A 103 16.40 -0.63 6.55
N HIS A 104 15.43 -1.20 5.85
CA HIS A 104 15.56 -1.63 4.48
C HIS A 104 14.93 -0.61 3.54
N TYR A 105 15.15 -0.81 2.24
CA TYR A 105 14.57 0.04 1.20
C TYR A 105 13.03 0.02 1.29
N PRO A 106 12.38 1.18 1.45
CA PRO A 106 10.92 1.24 1.57
C PRO A 106 10.26 0.93 0.23
N TYR A 107 9.13 0.22 0.27
CA TYR A 107 8.27 0.06 -0.89
C TYR A 107 7.39 1.32 -1.05
N ALA A 108 7.43 1.92 -2.24
CA ALA A 108 6.48 2.95 -2.63
C ALA A 108 5.24 2.31 -3.27
N THR A 109 4.09 2.98 -3.19
CA THR A 109 2.87 2.52 -3.85
C THR A 109 3.00 2.56 -5.36
N ASN A 110 2.39 1.60 -6.07
CA ASN A 110 2.21 1.64 -7.51
C ASN A 110 0.75 2.04 -7.84
N PRO A 111 0.50 3.30 -8.23
CA PRO A 111 -0.86 3.76 -8.51
C PRO A 111 -1.45 3.16 -9.78
N ASP A 112 -0.61 2.63 -10.68
CA ASP A 112 -1.03 2.13 -11.98
C ASP A 112 -1.46 0.66 -11.94
N GLY A 113 -1.17 -0.06 -10.86
CA GLY A 113 -1.68 -1.42 -10.67
C GLY A 113 -1.09 -2.18 -9.49
N GLU A 114 -1.79 -2.19 -8.36
CA GLU A 114 -1.41 -3.05 -7.23
C GLU A 114 -2.61 -3.47 -6.38
N TRP A 115 -2.52 -4.66 -5.79
CA TRP A 115 -3.19 -5.05 -4.58
C TRP A 115 -2.21 -4.94 -3.41
N ALA A 116 -2.56 -4.20 -2.39
CA ALA A 116 -1.77 -4.05 -1.17
C ALA A 116 -2.59 -4.46 0.04
N TYR A 117 -2.00 -5.24 0.92
CA TYR A 117 -2.60 -5.74 2.16
C TYR A 117 -1.66 -5.49 3.31
N GLN A 118 -2.22 -5.14 4.46
CA GLN A 118 -1.47 -5.02 5.71
C GLN A 118 -2.30 -5.52 6.86
N ALA A 119 -1.67 -6.26 7.76
CA ALA A 119 -2.23 -6.65 9.05
C ALA A 119 -1.23 -6.31 10.16
N GLU A 120 -1.69 -5.61 11.18
CA GLU A 120 -0.88 -5.27 12.35
C GLU A 120 -1.62 -5.70 13.62
N LEU A 121 -0.89 -6.30 14.55
CA LEU A 121 -1.35 -6.64 15.88
C LEU A 121 -0.36 -6.12 16.91
N THR A 122 -0.85 -5.35 17.87
CA THR A 122 -0.09 -4.98 19.06
C THR A 122 -0.78 -5.57 20.29
N TYR A 123 -0.02 -6.24 21.14
CA TYR A 123 -0.51 -6.83 22.36
C TYR A 123 0.43 -6.56 23.54
N ASN A 124 -0.13 -6.12 24.65
CA ASN A 124 0.58 -5.88 25.90
C ASN A 124 0.26 -6.98 26.92
N PHE A 125 1.20 -7.90 27.10
CA PHE A 125 1.11 -8.91 28.16
C PHE A 125 1.18 -8.25 29.53
N LYS A 126 0.19 -8.56 30.37
CA LYS A 126 0.07 -7.97 31.71
C LYS A 126 1.27 -8.35 32.58
N ARG A 127 1.60 -7.46 33.51
CA ARG A 127 2.61 -7.73 34.55
C ARG A 127 2.21 -8.96 35.37
N ARG A 128 3.20 -9.69 35.87
CA ARG A 128 3.06 -10.89 36.69
C ARG A 128 2.37 -12.06 35.98
N THR A 129 2.46 -12.11 34.65
CA THR A 129 2.09 -13.26 33.82
C THR A 129 3.37 -13.90 33.28
N LEU A 130 3.28 -15.15 32.80
CA LEU A 130 4.41 -15.91 32.24
C LEU A 130 5.14 -15.11 31.14
N LEU A 131 4.43 -14.54 30.18
CA LEU A 131 4.99 -13.76 29.08
C LEU A 131 5.26 -12.30 29.45
N GLY A 132 4.45 -11.73 30.34
CA GLY A 132 4.59 -10.33 30.77
C GLY A 132 5.73 -10.07 31.72
N GLY A 133 6.09 -11.03 32.56
CA GLY A 133 7.12 -10.87 33.58
C GLY A 133 6.79 -9.79 34.62
N LYS A 134 7.82 -9.23 35.27
CA LYS A 134 7.64 -8.24 36.35
C LYS A 134 7.04 -6.91 35.87
N TYR A 135 7.40 -6.46 34.67
CA TYR A 135 7.07 -5.12 34.17
C TYR A 135 6.07 -5.09 33.01
N GLY A 136 5.70 -6.26 32.47
CA GLY A 136 4.92 -6.39 31.23
C GLY A 136 5.82 -6.55 30.00
N THR A 137 5.25 -7.04 28.93
CA THR A 137 5.91 -7.21 27.63
C THR A 137 4.98 -6.73 26.55
N LYS A 138 5.45 -5.89 25.62
CA LYS A 138 4.69 -5.48 24.45
C LYS A 138 5.22 -6.24 23.23
N VAL A 139 4.30 -6.80 22.48
CA VAL A 139 4.61 -7.46 21.20
C VAL A 139 3.84 -6.74 20.10
N LYS A 140 4.52 -6.42 19.02
CA LYS A 140 3.95 -5.87 17.80
C LYS A 140 4.33 -6.78 16.63
N VAL A 141 3.33 -7.19 15.86
CA VAL A 141 3.50 -7.99 14.65
C VAL A 141 2.88 -7.22 13.49
N ASN A 142 3.63 -7.05 12.41
CA ASN A 142 3.14 -6.50 11.16
C ASN A 142 3.40 -7.48 10.02
N PHE A 143 2.42 -7.64 9.16
CA PHE A 143 2.56 -8.34 7.89
C PHE A 143 2.03 -7.44 6.79
N SER A 144 2.85 -7.20 5.76
CA SER A 144 2.49 -6.45 4.57
C SER A 144 2.72 -7.30 3.33
N HIS A 145 1.81 -7.23 2.36
CA HIS A 145 1.92 -7.95 1.10
C HIS A 145 1.39 -7.09 -0.04
N VAL A 146 2.19 -6.94 -1.09
CA VAL A 146 1.82 -6.17 -2.28
C VAL A 146 2.06 -7.02 -3.52
N HIS A 147 1.07 -7.03 -4.39
CA HIS A 147 1.03 -7.85 -5.60
C HIS A 147 0.52 -7.05 -6.79
N SER A 148 0.97 -7.40 -8.00
CA SER A 148 0.39 -6.87 -9.23
C SER A 148 -1.08 -7.24 -9.36
N ILE A 149 -1.82 -6.48 -10.13
CA ILE A 149 -3.18 -6.84 -10.57
C ILE A 149 -3.11 -7.51 -11.96
N GLU A 150 -4.13 -8.32 -12.29
CA GLU A 150 -4.29 -8.80 -13.66
C GLU A 150 -4.66 -7.61 -14.55
N GLN A 151 -3.81 -7.32 -15.52
CA GLN A 151 -4.01 -6.28 -16.53
C GLN A 151 -3.85 -6.89 -17.92
N ASN A 152 -4.87 -6.75 -18.74
CA ASN A 152 -4.75 -7.12 -20.16
C ASN A 152 -3.82 -6.10 -20.83
N PRO A 153 -2.68 -6.52 -21.38
CA PRO A 153 -1.80 -5.61 -22.10
C PRO A 153 -2.57 -5.05 -23.31
N HIS A 154 -2.49 -3.74 -23.48
CA HIS A 154 -2.80 -3.15 -24.75
C HIS A 154 -1.50 -3.18 -25.57
N THR A 155 -1.52 -3.76 -26.72
CA THR A 155 -0.35 -3.83 -27.57
C THR A 155 -0.23 -2.54 -28.39
N LEU A 156 0.86 -1.83 -28.20
CA LEU A 156 1.22 -0.67 -29.06
C LEU A 156 1.31 -1.05 -30.54
N ASP A 157 1.56 -2.31 -30.85
CA ASP A 157 1.66 -2.86 -32.22
C ASP A 157 0.37 -2.72 -33.04
N ASN A 158 -0.77 -2.54 -32.39
CA ASN A 158 -2.04 -2.34 -33.08
C ASN A 158 -2.37 -0.85 -33.34
N GLY A 159 -1.42 0.04 -33.09
CA GLY A 159 -1.67 1.46 -33.11
C GLY A 159 -2.58 1.91 -31.95
N MET A 160 -2.32 3.06 -31.38
CA MET A 160 -3.17 3.63 -30.33
C MET A 160 -4.55 3.96 -30.90
N VAL A 161 -5.54 3.14 -30.58
CA VAL A 161 -6.91 3.46 -30.89
C VAL A 161 -7.45 4.35 -29.76
N GLN A 162 -7.64 5.61 -30.04
CA GLN A 162 -8.19 6.58 -29.12
C GLN A 162 -9.51 6.07 -28.52
N GLY A 163 -9.59 6.02 -27.20
CA GLY A 163 -10.80 5.61 -26.45
C GLY A 163 -11.03 4.09 -26.36
N SER A 164 -10.25 3.25 -27.02
CA SER A 164 -10.44 1.79 -27.00
C SER A 164 -9.11 1.07 -27.28
N ASN A 165 -8.22 1.04 -26.28
CA ASN A 165 -6.93 0.39 -26.39
C ASN A 165 -6.91 -1.08 -25.95
N GLY A 166 -8.07 -1.68 -25.72
CA GLY A 166 -8.17 -3.07 -25.24
C GLY A 166 -7.81 -3.28 -23.77
N TYR A 167 -7.39 -2.23 -23.06
CA TYR A 167 -7.05 -2.33 -21.64
C TYR A 167 -8.24 -2.78 -20.79
N GLY A 168 -8.02 -3.74 -19.92
CA GLY A 168 -8.96 -4.19 -18.92
C GLY A 168 -8.25 -4.86 -17.75
N SER A 169 -8.89 -4.86 -16.60
CA SER A 169 -8.40 -5.56 -15.40
C SER A 169 -9.56 -6.15 -14.63
N ALA A 170 -9.39 -7.39 -14.14
CA ALA A 170 -10.37 -8.04 -13.29
C ALA A 170 -10.17 -7.62 -11.85
N PHE A 171 -11.24 -7.12 -11.18
CA PHE A 171 -11.13 -6.53 -9.84
C PHE A 171 -10.51 -7.48 -8.80
N TRP A 172 -10.92 -8.75 -8.79
CA TRP A 172 -10.50 -9.72 -7.76
C TRP A 172 -9.27 -10.54 -8.12
N LYS A 173 -8.69 -10.33 -9.30
CA LYS A 173 -7.54 -11.13 -9.74
C LYS A 173 -6.22 -10.42 -9.48
N TRP A 174 -5.24 -11.23 -9.07
CA TRP A 174 -3.84 -10.85 -9.03
C TRP A 174 -3.20 -11.06 -10.38
N GLY A 175 -2.19 -10.28 -10.70
CA GLY A 175 -1.28 -10.53 -11.80
C GLY A 175 -0.21 -11.55 -11.42
N ASP A 176 0.86 -11.62 -12.19
CA ASP A 176 1.87 -12.67 -12.04
C ASP A 176 3.02 -12.29 -11.09
N SER A 177 3.09 -11.03 -10.65
CA SER A 177 4.24 -10.52 -9.91
C SER A 177 3.90 -10.14 -8.47
N LYS A 178 4.60 -10.75 -7.53
CA LYS A 178 4.68 -10.24 -6.17
C LYS A 178 5.68 -9.08 -6.15
N TYR A 179 5.25 -7.92 -5.64
CA TYR A 179 6.10 -6.72 -5.56
C TYR A 179 6.86 -6.64 -4.26
N TYR A 180 6.15 -6.84 -3.16
CA TYR A 180 6.70 -6.64 -1.82
C TYR A 180 6.03 -7.56 -0.80
N GLN A 181 6.80 -7.97 0.20
CA GLN A 181 6.27 -8.64 1.37
C GLN A 181 7.18 -8.37 2.56
N ASP A 182 6.60 -8.07 3.70
CA ASP A 182 7.32 -7.82 4.95
C ASP A 182 6.61 -8.52 6.12
N LEU A 183 7.38 -9.26 6.90
CA LEU A 183 6.98 -9.73 8.22
C LEU A 183 7.91 -9.09 9.24
N ASN A 184 7.33 -8.31 10.13
CA ASN A 184 8.06 -7.64 11.20
C ASN A 184 7.49 -8.03 12.56
N VAL A 185 8.34 -8.47 13.47
CA VAL A 185 7.98 -8.81 14.85
C VAL A 185 8.85 -8.01 15.80
N GLN A 186 8.25 -7.21 16.64
CA GLN A 186 8.93 -6.41 17.64
C GLN A 186 8.51 -6.85 19.05
N VAL A 187 9.48 -6.99 19.94
CA VAL A 187 9.27 -7.32 21.34
C VAL A 187 9.95 -6.25 22.20
N GLU A 188 9.17 -5.52 22.96
CA GLU A 188 9.64 -4.58 23.96
C GLU A 188 9.46 -5.18 25.35
N LYS A 189 10.55 -5.36 26.06
CA LYS A 189 10.54 -5.91 27.43
C LYS A 189 11.38 -5.09 28.37
N LYS A 190 10.75 -4.58 29.43
CA LYS A 190 11.47 -3.97 30.53
C LYS A 190 11.98 -5.06 31.47
N LEU A 191 13.30 -5.23 31.58
CA LEU A 191 13.94 -6.24 32.41
C LEU A 191 14.25 -5.72 33.82
N LEU A 192 14.73 -4.48 33.91
CA LEU A 192 15.03 -3.79 35.17
C LEU A 192 14.35 -2.43 35.22
N LYS A 193 14.44 -1.74 36.36
CA LYS A 193 13.84 -0.40 36.52
C LYS A 193 14.31 0.58 35.43
N ASP A 194 15.60 0.53 35.10
CA ASP A 194 16.25 1.46 34.19
C ASP A 194 16.76 0.78 32.89
N PHE A 195 16.38 -0.49 32.67
CA PHE A 195 16.79 -1.24 31.49
C PHE A 195 15.60 -1.83 30.72
N LYS A 196 15.45 -1.40 29.46
CA LYS A 196 14.45 -1.87 28.50
C LYS A 196 15.15 -2.52 27.31
N LEU A 197 14.75 -3.72 26.97
CA LEU A 197 15.21 -4.46 25.80
C LEU A 197 14.18 -4.33 24.68
N ASN A 198 14.64 -3.98 23.48
CA ASN A 198 13.85 -4.02 22.26
C ASN A 198 14.47 -5.02 21.30
N LEU A 199 13.71 -6.01 20.90
CA LEU A 199 14.10 -6.99 19.90
C LEU A 199 13.25 -6.81 18.68
N MET A 200 13.84 -6.91 17.50
CA MET A 200 13.13 -6.85 16.22
C MET A 200 13.62 -7.99 15.33
N TYR A 201 12.65 -8.73 14.79
CA TYR A 201 12.86 -9.67 13.70
C TYR A 201 12.16 -9.13 12.47
N MET A 202 12.82 -9.15 11.33
CA MET A 202 12.28 -8.68 10.07
C MET A 202 12.67 -9.65 8.95
N ASN A 203 11.68 -9.98 8.12
CA ASN A 203 11.87 -10.73 6.88
C ASN A 203 11.20 -9.97 5.76
N GLN A 204 11.97 -9.45 4.83
CA GLN A 204 11.50 -8.61 3.73
C GLN A 204 11.83 -9.24 2.38
N TYR A 205 10.86 -9.21 1.48
CA TYR A 205 11.00 -9.49 0.07
C TYR A 205 10.67 -8.23 -0.74
N TYR A 206 11.56 -7.87 -1.65
CA TYR A 206 11.38 -6.75 -2.56
C TYR A 206 11.75 -7.18 -3.99
N ASN A 207 10.80 -7.11 -4.91
CA ASN A 207 10.99 -7.48 -6.30
C ASN A 207 11.45 -6.27 -7.11
N LYS A 208 12.75 -6.04 -7.14
CA LYS A 208 13.35 -4.89 -7.83
C LYS A 208 13.00 -4.86 -9.32
N THR A 209 13.07 -6.00 -9.98
CA THR A 209 12.78 -6.11 -11.42
C THR A 209 11.33 -5.71 -11.74
N ALA A 210 10.36 -6.19 -10.95
CA ALA A 210 8.96 -5.89 -11.21
C ALA A 210 8.56 -4.47 -10.79
N VAL A 211 9.27 -3.87 -9.80
CA VAL A 211 8.92 -2.55 -9.24
C VAL A 211 9.70 -1.43 -9.93
N GLU A 212 10.99 -1.65 -10.23
CA GLU A 212 11.88 -0.61 -10.76
C GLU A 212 12.25 -0.83 -12.23
N GLY A 213 11.93 -2.01 -12.80
CA GLY A 213 12.21 -2.33 -14.20
C GLY A 213 13.69 -2.65 -14.50
N HIS A 214 14.47 -3.06 -13.48
CA HIS A 214 15.90 -3.35 -13.61
C HIS A 214 16.26 -4.77 -13.19
#